data_285f83f332052bb08f085efd81d2f521
#
_entry.id   285f83f332052bb08f085efd81d2f521
#
_cell.length_a   1.000
_cell.length_b   1.000
_cell.length_c   1.000
_cell.angle_alpha   90.00
_cell.angle_beta   90.00
_cell.angle_gamma   90.00
#
_symmetry.space_group_name_H-M   'P 1'
#
loop_
_entity.id
_entity.type
_entity.pdbx_description
1 polymer ?
#
loop_
_entity_poly.entity_id
_entity_poly.type
_entity_poly.pdbx_seq_one_letter_code
_entity_poly.pdbx_strand_id
1 'polypeptide(L)'
;MTHGQRIRIRLKAFDHRMLDQSAVDIVETAKRTGARVAGPIPLPTLVEKFTVNRSPHVDKKSMDQFEIRTHKRLLDIIEPTAKTVDELKKLNLPAGVDITIKI
;
A
#
# COMPACT_ATOMS: atom_id res chain seq x y z
N MET A 1 -0.59 -26.54 18.73
CA MET A 1 -1.16 -26.38 17.59
C MET A 1 -0.95 -25.08 16.97
N THR A 2 -0.67 -25.06 15.82
CA THR A 2 -0.37 -23.87 15.28
C THR A 2 -1.43 -23.33 14.61
N HIS A 3 -1.74 -22.29 14.95
CA HIS A 3 -2.63 -21.61 14.31
C HIS A 3 -2.00 -20.66 13.54
N GLY A 4 -2.09 -20.79 12.55
CA GLY A 4 -1.72 -19.96 11.64
C GLY A 4 -1.21 -18.67 11.99
N GLN A 5 0.05 -18.55 11.87
CA GLN A 5 0.59 -17.23 11.83
C GLN A 5 0.01 -16.55 10.64
N ARG A 6 -0.19 -15.26 10.79
CA ARG A 6 -0.74 -14.43 9.74
C ARG A 6 0.13 -13.20 9.62
N ILE A 7 0.51 -12.85 8.40
CA ILE A 7 1.21 -11.62 8.13
C ILE A 7 0.21 -10.67 7.48
N ARG A 8 -0.01 -9.54 8.10
CA ARG A 8 -0.90 -8.52 7.55
C ARG A 8 -0.06 -7.43 6.91
N ILE A 9 -0.28 -7.18 5.64
CA ILE A 9 0.48 -6.20 4.87
C ILE A 9 -0.46 -5.10 4.45
N ARG A 10 -0.08 -3.87 4.78
CA ARG A 10 -0.83 -2.69 4.38
C ARG A 10 0.02 -1.87 3.44
N LEU A 11 -0.52 -1.56 2.28
CA LEU A 11 0.17 -0.78 1.26
C LEU A 11 -0.52 0.56 1.08
N LYS A 12 0.26 1.61 0.91
CA LYS A 12 -0.24 2.94 0.63
C LYS A 12 0.54 3.55 -0.51
N ALA A 13 -0.13 4.24 -1.39
CA ALA A 13 0.54 5.00 -2.44
C ALA A 13 -0.39 6.07 -2.98
N PHE A 14 0.19 7.11 -3.55
CA PHE A 14 -0.60 8.13 -4.24
C PHE A 14 -1.02 7.66 -5.63
N ASP A 15 -0.26 6.76 -6.22
CA ASP A 15 -0.55 6.22 -7.54
C ASP A 15 -1.15 4.84 -7.40
N HIS A 16 -2.40 4.68 -7.81
CA HIS A 16 -3.11 3.41 -7.66
C HIS A 16 -2.52 2.31 -8.55
N ARG A 17 -1.92 2.67 -9.67
CA ARG A 17 -1.32 1.68 -10.57
C ARG A 17 -0.08 1.04 -9.96
N MET A 18 0.78 1.86 -9.36
CA MET A 18 1.95 1.35 -8.65
C MET A 18 1.53 0.50 -7.47
N LEU A 19 0.48 0.91 -6.79
CA LEU A 19 -0.04 0.18 -5.65
C LEU A 19 -0.55 -1.19 -6.06
N ASP A 20 -1.33 -1.27 -7.13
CA ASP A 20 -1.87 -2.53 -7.62
C ASP A 20 -0.76 -3.45 -8.11
N GLN A 21 0.24 -2.92 -8.79
CA GLN A 21 1.38 -3.71 -9.24
C GLN A 21 2.16 -4.27 -8.06
N SER A 22 2.36 -3.48 -7.02
CA SER A 22 3.05 -3.93 -5.81
C SER A 22 2.26 -5.02 -5.10
N ALA A 23 0.94 -4.89 -5.07
CA ALA A 23 0.09 -5.92 -4.48
C ALA A 23 0.20 -7.24 -5.24
N VAL A 24 0.21 -7.19 -6.57
CA VAL A 24 0.39 -8.38 -7.41
C VAL A 24 1.75 -9.03 -7.14
N ASP A 25 2.80 -8.23 -7.05
CA ASP A 25 4.15 -8.74 -6.79
C ASP A 25 4.22 -9.48 -5.45
N ILE A 26 3.59 -8.93 -4.43
CA ILE A 26 3.54 -9.55 -3.10
C ILE A 26 2.75 -10.85 -3.14
N VAL A 27 1.60 -10.86 -3.82
CA VAL A 27 0.77 -12.06 -3.94
C VAL A 27 1.53 -13.17 -4.63
N GLU A 28 2.18 -12.85 -5.73
CA GLU A 28 2.95 -13.84 -6.48
C GLU A 28 4.10 -14.41 -5.65
N THR A 29 4.79 -13.54 -4.93
CA THR A 29 5.89 -13.96 -4.05
C THR A 29 5.40 -14.91 -2.97
N ALA A 30 4.29 -14.55 -2.32
CA ALA A 30 3.72 -15.38 -1.26
C ALA A 30 3.26 -16.74 -1.79
N LYS A 31 2.59 -16.76 -2.93
CA LYS A 31 2.12 -18.01 -3.52
C LYS A 31 3.28 -18.91 -3.95
N ARG A 32 4.34 -18.31 -4.48
CA ARG A 32 5.52 -19.06 -4.89
C ARG A 32 6.17 -19.76 -3.71
N THR A 33 6.06 -19.22 -2.52
CA THR A 33 6.65 -19.79 -1.32
C THR A 33 5.71 -20.76 -0.59
N GLY A 34 4.53 -21.01 -1.15
CA GLY A 34 3.58 -21.95 -0.58
C GLY A 34 2.58 -21.39 0.41
N ALA A 35 2.59 -20.08 0.64
CA ALA A 35 1.63 -19.44 1.53
C ALA A 35 0.30 -19.18 0.82
N ARG A 36 -0.76 -19.07 1.59
CA ARG A 36 -2.05 -18.65 1.07
C ARG A 36 -2.22 -17.14 1.26
N VAL A 37 -2.93 -16.52 0.36
CA VAL A 37 -3.12 -15.08 0.40
C VAL A 37 -4.60 -14.75 0.36
N ALA A 38 -5.03 -13.91 1.27
CA ALA A 38 -6.36 -13.33 1.25
C ALA A 38 -6.25 -11.87 0.82
N GLY A 39 -6.98 -11.50 -0.19
CA GLY A 39 -6.93 -10.16 -0.75
C GLY A 39 -6.18 -10.14 -2.05
N PRO A 40 -5.81 -9.00 -2.59
CA PRO A 40 -5.82 -7.70 -1.93
C PRO A 40 -7.21 -7.10 -1.76
N ILE A 41 -7.41 -6.44 -0.64
CA ILE A 41 -8.67 -5.80 -0.33
C ILE A 41 -8.45 -4.29 -0.45
N PRO A 42 -9.19 -3.60 -1.31
CA PRO A 42 -9.08 -2.15 -1.38
C PRO A 42 -9.73 -1.53 -0.15
N LEU A 43 -9.00 -0.66 0.51
CA LEU A 43 -9.52 0.12 1.61
C LEU A 43 -9.99 1.47 1.07
N PRO A 44 -10.81 2.20 1.81
CA PRO A 44 -11.28 3.50 1.35
C PRO A 44 -10.11 4.43 1.03
N THR A 45 -10.24 5.14 -0.08
CA THR A 45 -9.22 6.11 -0.49
C THR A 45 -9.37 7.36 0.37
N LEU A 46 -8.26 7.78 0.95
CA LEU A 46 -8.25 9.02 1.71
C LEU A 46 -8.02 10.17 0.73
N VAL A 47 -8.93 11.12 0.73
CA VAL A 47 -8.82 12.30 -0.12
C VAL A 47 -8.60 13.52 0.77
N GLU A 48 -7.49 14.19 0.57
CA GLU A 48 -7.19 15.41 1.30
C GLU A 48 -7.14 16.58 0.34
N LYS A 49 -7.82 17.65 0.70
CA LYS A 49 -7.87 18.85 -0.12
C LYS A 49 -7.14 19.96 0.59
N PHE A 50 -6.26 20.61 -0.15
CA PHE A 50 -5.49 21.73 0.38
C PHE A 50 -5.72 22.95 -0.46
N THR A 51 -5.80 24.09 0.19
CA THR A 51 -5.89 25.39 -0.49
C THR A 51 -4.61 26.16 -0.20
N VAL A 52 -3.96 26.61 -1.25
CA VAL A 52 -2.74 27.36 -1.11
C VAL A 52 -2.94 28.76 -1.65
N ASN A 53 -2.57 29.74 -0.82
CA ASN A 53 -2.58 31.14 -1.23
C ASN A 53 -1.24 31.44 -1.84
N ARG A 54 -1.21 31.74 -3.11
CA ARG A 54 0.05 32.02 -3.78
C ARG A 54 0.59 33.40 -3.54
N SER A 55 -0.27 34.33 -3.23
CA SER A 55 0.15 35.71 -2.97
C SER A 55 -0.79 36.36 -1.98
N PRO A 56 -0.25 36.96 -0.93
CA PRO A 56 -1.10 37.60 0.07
C PRO A 56 -1.76 38.89 -0.42
N HIS A 57 -1.32 39.44 -1.54
CA HIS A 57 -1.88 40.70 -2.03
C HIS A 57 -2.89 40.48 -3.12
N VAL A 58 -3.14 39.29 -3.49
CA VAL A 58 -3.91 39.07 -4.66
C VAL A 58 -5.29 38.61 -4.32
N ASP A 59 -6.14 38.83 -5.25
CA ASP A 59 -7.50 38.46 -5.12
C ASP A 59 -7.66 36.94 -5.10
N LYS A 60 -8.88 36.48 -5.08
CA LYS A 60 -9.21 35.07 -4.92
C LYS A 60 -8.68 34.18 -6.01
N LYS A 61 -8.26 34.73 -7.14
CA LYS A 61 -7.76 33.93 -8.25
C LYS A 61 -6.38 33.34 -7.97
N SER A 62 -5.68 33.82 -6.97
CA SER A 62 -4.39 33.27 -6.63
C SER A 62 -4.45 32.07 -5.70
N MET A 63 -5.63 31.62 -5.33
CA MET A 63 -5.77 30.45 -4.49
C MET A 63 -5.88 29.20 -5.34
N ASP A 64 -4.96 28.27 -5.12
CA ASP A 64 -5.00 26.98 -5.79
C ASP A 64 -5.46 25.94 -4.80
N GLN A 65 -6.27 25.04 -5.29
CA GLN A 65 -6.69 23.89 -4.50
C GLN A 65 -5.98 22.65 -5.01
N PHE A 66 -5.41 21.91 -4.09
CA PHE A 66 -4.78 20.66 -4.39
C PHE A 66 -5.55 19.53 -3.75
N GLU A 67 -5.60 18.41 -4.44
CA GLU A 67 -6.23 17.23 -3.92
C GLU A 67 -5.19 16.12 -3.92
N ILE A 68 -4.98 15.52 -2.78
CA ILE A 68 -4.09 14.36 -2.65
C ILE A 68 -4.93 13.16 -2.31
N ARG A 69 -4.82 12.13 -3.14
CA ARG A 69 -5.53 10.87 -2.91
C ARG A 69 -4.54 9.82 -2.48
N THR A 70 -4.77 9.23 -1.33
CA THR A 70 -3.96 8.14 -0.82
C THR A 70 -4.74 6.85 -0.96
N HIS A 71 -4.26 5.98 -1.81
CA HIS A 71 -4.86 4.66 -2.02
C HIS A 71 -4.25 3.67 -1.07
N LYS A 72 -5.07 2.74 -0.58
CA LYS A 72 -4.63 1.73 0.38
C LYS A 72 -5.10 0.35 -0.05
N ARG A 73 -4.25 -0.64 0.20
CA ARG A 73 -4.60 -2.05 -0.02
C ARG A 73 -4.20 -2.86 1.19
N LEU A 74 -4.98 -3.87 1.50
CA LEU A 74 -4.71 -4.77 2.62
C LEU A 74 -4.55 -6.18 2.10
N LEU A 75 -3.49 -6.85 2.53
CA LEU A 75 -3.22 -8.23 2.17
C LEU A 75 -2.98 -9.02 3.44
N ASP A 76 -3.57 -10.21 3.53
CA ASP A 76 -3.25 -11.14 4.60
C ASP A 76 -2.57 -12.35 4.00
N ILE A 77 -1.40 -12.67 4.49
CA ILE A 77 -0.71 -13.90 4.13
C ILE A 77 -0.95 -14.90 5.25
N ILE A 78 -1.59 -16.00 4.89
CA ILE A 78 -2.01 -17.01 5.84
C ILE A 78 -1.05 -18.20 5.75
N GLU A 79 -0.63 -18.67 6.91
CA GLU A 79 0.32 -19.79 7.01
C GLU A 79 1.62 -19.51 6.26
N PRO A 80 2.29 -18.38 6.56
CA PRO A 80 3.54 -18.10 5.90
C PRO A 80 4.64 -19.05 6.37
N THR A 81 5.56 -19.34 5.46
CA THR A 81 6.73 -20.12 5.80
C THR A 81 7.90 -19.17 6.05
N ALA A 82 9.00 -19.69 6.60
CA ALA A 82 10.22 -18.90 6.75
C ALA A 82 10.68 -18.35 5.40
N LYS A 83 10.51 -19.14 4.35
CA LYS A 83 10.84 -18.70 3.00
C LYS A 83 9.98 -17.52 2.55
N THR A 84 8.70 -17.51 2.92
CA THR A 84 7.81 -16.41 2.61
C THR A 84 8.33 -15.09 3.19
N VAL A 85 8.71 -15.12 4.47
CA VAL A 85 9.24 -13.93 5.14
C VAL A 85 10.53 -13.46 4.47
N ASP A 86 11.44 -14.38 4.15
CA ASP A 86 12.70 -14.03 3.51
C ASP A 86 12.48 -13.42 2.13
N GLU A 87 11.60 -13.99 1.34
CA GLU A 87 11.32 -13.48 0.01
C GLU A 87 10.65 -12.10 0.05
N LEU A 88 9.78 -11.87 1.02
CA LEU A 88 9.15 -10.56 1.17
C LEU A 88 10.18 -9.50 1.55
N LYS A 89 11.17 -9.85 2.35
CA LYS A 89 12.23 -8.91 2.71
C LYS A 89 13.10 -8.54 1.52
N LYS A 90 13.24 -9.44 0.56
CA LYS A 90 14.05 -9.20 -0.62
C LYS A 90 13.31 -8.46 -1.72
N LEU A 91 12.01 -8.35 -1.59
CA LEU A 91 11.19 -7.76 -2.62
C LEU A 91 11.44 -6.27 -2.72
N ASN A 92 11.77 -5.81 -3.91
CA ASN A 92 11.96 -4.39 -4.15
C ASN A 92 10.68 -3.79 -4.68
N LEU A 93 10.09 -2.91 -3.92
CA LEU A 93 8.90 -2.20 -4.33
C LEU A 93 9.25 -0.80 -4.82
N PRO A 94 8.42 -0.21 -5.68
CA PRO A 94 8.65 1.17 -6.13
C PRO A 94 8.74 2.15 -4.96
N ALA A 95 9.54 3.19 -5.12
CA ALA A 95 9.78 4.15 -4.06
C ALA A 95 8.53 4.90 -3.60
N GLY A 96 7.52 4.98 -4.47
CA GLY A 96 6.28 5.67 -4.12
C GLY A 96 5.28 4.84 -3.34
N VAL A 97 5.62 3.59 -3.01
CA VAL A 97 4.73 2.69 -2.27
C VAL A 97 5.25 2.52 -0.85
N ASP A 98 4.40 2.83 0.11
CA ASP A 98 4.72 2.66 1.51
C ASP A 98 4.13 1.34 1.99
N ILE A 99 4.93 0.53 2.67
CA ILE A 99 4.52 -0.78 3.10
C ILE A 99 4.66 -0.92 4.62
N THR A 100 3.63 -1.45 5.25
CA THR A 100 3.64 -1.76 6.68
C THR A 100 3.33 -3.23 6.84
N ILE A 101 4.19 -3.95 7.53
CA ILE A 101 4.04 -5.39 7.75
C ILE A 101 3.84 -5.64 9.24
N LYS A 102 2.78 -6.36 9.57
CA LYS A 102 2.53 -6.78 10.94
C LYS A 102 2.42 -8.29 10.99
N ILE A 103 3.12 -8.85 11.92
CA ILE A 103 3.11 -10.30 12.15
C ILE A 103 2.26 -10.63 13.35
#